data_c43c1a8ec62132c0e6d0a81a6ab6581b
#
_entry.id   c43c1a8ec62132c0e6d0a81a6ab6581b
#
_cell.length_a   1.000
_cell.length_b   1.000
_cell.length_c   1.000
_cell.angle_alpha   90.00
_cell.angle_beta   90.00
_cell.angle_gamma   90.00
#
_symmetry.space_group_name_H-M   'P 1'
#
loop_
_entity.id
_entity.type
_entity.pdbx_description
1 polymer ?
#
loop_
_entity_poly.entity_id
_entity_poly.type
_entity_poly.pdbx_seq_one_letter_code
_entity_poly.pdbx_strand_id
1 'polypeptide(L)'
;MAGKFLRLRTLIIAAAIVALSVGIVFASVPYLPHSIAPHGSIRVPVSHSVSRGNQTYPGFFALSLPGISNSESFALGVTVTGGIASFCVLQELTYQNWVSSYSTVSNPGNTFPASACILREQTTQSVLSFLPTTSGTWDVAALNTSLQPITVLFSPA
;
A
#
# COMPACT_ATOMS: atom_id res chain seq x y z
N MET A 1 48.13 -19.52 -10.76
CA MET A 1 47.23 -19.41 -9.58
C MET A 1 46.40 -18.12 -9.53
N ALA A 2 46.70 -17.06 -10.27
CA ALA A 2 46.00 -15.76 -10.23
C ALA A 2 44.55 -15.80 -10.75
N GLY A 3 44.22 -16.64 -11.70
CA GLY A 3 42.86 -16.64 -12.33
C GLY A 3 41.70 -17.12 -11.44
N LYS A 4 41.98 -17.95 -10.42
CA LYS A 4 40.93 -18.43 -9.49
C LYS A 4 40.54 -17.33 -8.47
N PHE A 5 41.46 -16.50 -8.04
CA PHE A 5 41.19 -15.39 -7.11
C PHE A 5 40.37 -14.25 -7.76
N LEU A 6 40.58 -14.01 -9.04
CA LEU A 6 39.83 -12.97 -9.78
C LEU A 6 38.35 -13.37 -9.93
N ARG A 7 38.09 -14.65 -10.26
CA ARG A 7 36.71 -15.16 -10.39
C ARG A 7 35.94 -15.17 -9.06
N LEU A 8 36.63 -15.48 -7.94
CA LEU A 8 36.01 -15.47 -6.63
C LEU A 8 35.60 -14.06 -6.19
N ARG A 9 36.47 -13.06 -6.43
CA ARG A 9 36.16 -11.64 -6.14
C ARG A 9 34.98 -11.13 -6.96
N THR A 10 34.90 -11.47 -8.24
CA THR A 10 33.78 -11.08 -9.12
C THR A 10 32.47 -11.71 -8.66
N LEU A 11 32.49 -12.96 -8.23
CA LEU A 11 31.32 -13.66 -7.69
C LEU A 11 30.83 -13.06 -6.37
N ILE A 12 31.73 -12.67 -5.47
CA ILE A 12 31.38 -12.01 -4.20
C ILE A 12 30.78 -10.64 -4.43
N ILE A 13 31.31 -9.85 -5.35
CA ILE A 13 30.80 -8.53 -5.70
C ILE A 13 29.40 -8.65 -6.34
N ALA A 14 29.21 -9.59 -7.26
CA ALA A 14 27.91 -9.85 -7.87
C ALA A 14 26.86 -10.29 -6.84
N ALA A 15 27.23 -11.19 -5.92
CA ALA A 15 26.33 -11.61 -4.84
C ALA A 15 25.99 -10.47 -3.88
N ALA A 16 26.94 -9.58 -3.56
CA ALA A 16 26.71 -8.40 -2.73
C ALA A 16 25.77 -7.40 -3.40
N ILE A 17 25.90 -7.17 -4.71
CA ILE A 17 25.02 -6.27 -5.47
C ILE A 17 23.60 -6.83 -5.50
N VAL A 18 23.42 -8.13 -5.74
CA VAL A 18 22.09 -8.77 -5.72
C VAL A 18 21.48 -8.72 -4.33
N ALA A 19 22.25 -8.98 -3.27
CA ALA A 19 21.75 -8.88 -1.89
C ALA A 19 21.36 -7.45 -1.52
N LEU A 20 22.12 -6.44 -1.96
CA LEU A 20 21.79 -5.03 -1.74
C LEU A 20 20.53 -4.60 -2.50
N SER A 21 20.37 -5.03 -3.75
CA SER A 21 19.18 -4.71 -4.56
C SER A 21 17.92 -5.35 -4.00
N VAL A 22 17.99 -6.60 -3.55
CA VAL A 22 16.88 -7.28 -2.87
C VAL A 22 16.58 -6.62 -1.51
N GLY A 23 17.61 -6.23 -0.74
CA GLY A 23 17.44 -5.55 0.54
C GLY A 23 16.76 -4.18 0.41
N ILE A 24 17.09 -3.41 -0.64
CA ILE A 24 16.46 -2.11 -0.91
C ILE A 24 14.97 -2.29 -1.29
N VAL A 25 14.64 -3.31 -2.07
CA VAL A 25 13.25 -3.63 -2.41
C VAL A 25 12.45 -3.99 -1.16
N PHE A 26 12.99 -4.80 -0.26
CA PHE A 26 12.29 -5.15 0.98
C PHE A 26 12.19 -4.00 2.00
N ALA A 27 13.14 -3.09 2.05
CA ALA A 27 13.09 -1.93 2.95
C ALA A 27 12.07 -0.85 2.52
N SER A 28 11.70 -0.82 1.23
CA SER A 28 10.71 0.12 0.68
C SER A 28 9.28 -0.44 0.63
N VAL A 29 9.09 -1.72 0.92
CA VAL A 29 7.82 -2.46 0.81
C VAL A 29 6.62 -1.86 1.57
N PRO A 30 6.76 -1.19 2.76
CA PRO A 30 5.57 -0.66 3.42
C PRO A 30 4.87 0.49 2.68
N TYR A 31 5.49 1.06 1.67
CA TYR A 31 4.96 2.26 0.99
C TYR A 31 4.69 2.08 -0.51
N LEU A 32 5.03 0.93 -1.08
CA LEU A 32 4.71 0.64 -2.47
C LEU A 32 3.30 0.07 -2.57
N PRO A 33 2.48 0.57 -3.50
CA PRO A 33 1.21 -0.08 -3.81
C PRO A 33 1.48 -1.51 -4.29
N HIS A 34 0.70 -2.45 -3.78
CA HIS A 34 0.74 -3.83 -4.25
C HIS A 34 -0.39 -4.04 -5.27
N SER A 35 -0.07 -4.64 -6.40
CA SER A 35 -1.08 -5.05 -7.36
C SER A 35 -1.53 -6.49 -7.10
N ILE A 36 -2.84 -6.73 -7.15
CA ILE A 36 -3.42 -8.08 -7.06
C ILE A 36 -3.57 -8.65 -8.48
N ALA A 37 -3.23 -9.94 -8.65
CA ALA A 37 -3.74 -10.69 -9.79
C ALA A 37 -5.27 -10.84 -9.69
N PRO A 38 -6.03 -10.84 -10.79
CA PRO A 38 -7.50 -10.78 -10.80
C PRO A 38 -8.24 -11.85 -9.98
N HIS A 39 -7.56 -12.87 -9.50
CA HIS A 39 -8.14 -14.02 -8.77
C HIS A 39 -7.44 -14.33 -7.44
N GLY A 40 -6.56 -13.44 -6.95
CA GLY A 40 -5.83 -13.64 -5.70
C GLY A 40 -6.40 -12.87 -4.53
N SER A 41 -6.17 -13.39 -3.31
CA SER A 41 -6.38 -12.65 -2.07
C SER A 41 -5.04 -12.18 -1.51
N ILE A 42 -5.00 -10.97 -0.96
CA ILE A 42 -3.82 -10.42 -0.32
C ILE A 42 -4.12 -10.11 1.15
N ARG A 43 -3.22 -10.56 2.03
CA ARG A 43 -3.30 -10.27 3.46
C ARG A 43 -2.16 -9.32 3.83
N VAL A 44 -2.51 -8.17 4.38
CA VAL A 44 -1.56 -7.11 4.70
C VAL A 44 -1.62 -6.74 6.16
N PRO A 45 -0.51 -6.85 6.91
CA PRO A 45 -0.40 -6.25 8.24
C PRO A 45 -0.28 -4.73 8.09
N VAL A 46 -1.10 -3.98 8.85
CA VAL A 46 -1.04 -2.51 8.89
C VAL A 46 -0.69 -2.09 10.31
N SER A 47 0.45 -1.46 10.48
CA SER A 47 0.93 -0.98 11.77
C SER A 47 -0.08 -0.05 12.42
N HIS A 48 -0.09 0.03 13.76
CA HIS A 48 -0.82 1.07 14.47
C HIS A 48 -0.34 2.46 14.08
N SER A 49 0.96 2.65 13.96
CA SER A 49 1.56 3.94 13.64
C SER A 49 2.82 3.80 12.81
N VAL A 50 3.15 4.86 12.11
CA VAL A 50 4.38 5.03 11.34
C VAL A 50 5.07 6.29 11.82
N SER A 51 6.34 6.18 12.20
CA SER A 51 7.14 7.34 12.60
C SER A 51 7.92 7.90 11.42
N ARG A 52 7.84 9.22 11.24
CA ARG A 52 8.66 9.95 10.27
C ARG A 52 9.25 11.19 10.94
N GLY A 53 10.57 11.22 11.07
CA GLY A 53 11.24 12.23 11.89
C GLY A 53 10.77 12.16 13.35
N ASN A 54 10.34 13.28 13.90
CA ASN A 54 9.84 13.40 15.26
C ASN A 54 8.31 13.24 15.39
N GLN A 55 7.62 12.84 14.33
CA GLN A 55 6.15 12.73 14.33
C GLN A 55 5.71 11.29 14.11
N THR A 56 4.58 10.95 14.74
CA THR A 56 3.95 9.64 14.62
C THR A 56 2.60 9.82 13.94
N TYR A 57 2.36 9.02 12.92
CA TYR A 57 1.14 9.01 12.09
C TYR A 57 0.43 7.67 12.19
N PRO A 58 -0.88 7.58 11.95
CA PRO A 58 -1.55 6.31 11.80
C PRO A 58 -0.92 5.46 10.70
N GLY A 59 -0.86 4.16 10.92
CA GLY A 59 -0.39 3.22 9.91
C GLY A 59 -1.36 3.15 8.73
N PHE A 60 -0.84 3.03 7.53
CA PHE A 60 -1.64 2.90 6.31
C PHE A 60 -1.00 1.95 5.30
N PHE A 61 -1.81 1.49 4.38
CA PHE A 61 -1.42 0.65 3.26
C PHE A 61 -2.31 0.99 2.06
N ALA A 62 -1.81 0.86 0.85
CA ALA A 62 -2.62 0.94 -0.35
C ALA A 62 -2.41 -0.27 -1.26
N LEU A 63 -3.53 -0.78 -1.78
CA LEU A 63 -3.57 -1.79 -2.81
C LEU A 63 -3.77 -1.10 -4.15
N SER A 64 -2.81 -1.25 -5.05
CA SER A 64 -2.92 -0.70 -6.40
C SER A 64 -3.66 -1.65 -7.33
N LEU A 65 -4.58 -1.10 -8.09
CA LEU A 65 -5.44 -1.77 -9.06
C LEU A 65 -5.15 -1.17 -10.45
N PRO A 66 -4.20 -1.72 -11.21
CA PRO A 66 -3.85 -1.21 -12.53
C PRO A 66 -4.88 -1.59 -13.58
N GLY A 67 -5.04 -0.75 -14.61
CA GLY A 67 -5.84 -1.06 -15.79
C GLY A 67 -7.35 -1.08 -15.57
N ILE A 68 -7.84 -0.42 -14.52
CA ILE A 68 -9.28 -0.31 -14.27
C ILE A 68 -9.94 0.56 -15.35
N SER A 69 -11.03 0.06 -15.92
CA SER A 69 -11.86 0.77 -16.91
C SER A 69 -12.90 1.65 -16.23
N ASN A 70 -13.15 2.83 -16.78
CA ASN A 70 -14.22 3.72 -16.32
C ASN A 70 -15.63 3.31 -16.81
N SER A 71 -15.73 2.27 -17.63
CA SER A 71 -17.00 1.73 -18.13
C SER A 71 -17.53 0.57 -17.30
N GLU A 72 -16.75 0.06 -16.35
CA GLU A 72 -17.08 -1.12 -15.57
C GLU A 72 -17.05 -0.82 -14.06
N SER A 73 -18.03 -1.36 -13.36
CA SER A 73 -18.04 -1.35 -11.90
C SER A 73 -17.01 -2.33 -11.36
N PHE A 74 -16.21 -1.89 -10.40
CA PHE A 74 -15.24 -2.72 -9.70
C PHE A 74 -15.72 -3.02 -8.29
N ALA A 75 -15.52 -4.25 -7.83
CA ALA A 75 -15.85 -4.67 -6.47
C ALA A 75 -14.68 -5.42 -5.83
N LEU A 76 -14.41 -5.13 -4.56
CA LEU A 76 -13.32 -5.71 -3.79
C LEU A 76 -13.80 -6.03 -2.38
N GLY A 77 -13.68 -7.29 -1.97
CA GLY A 77 -13.95 -7.70 -0.60
C GLY A 77 -12.82 -7.25 0.33
N VAL A 78 -13.18 -6.69 1.48
CA VAL A 78 -12.23 -6.33 2.54
C VAL A 78 -12.65 -6.94 3.87
N THR A 79 -11.71 -7.50 4.61
CA THR A 79 -11.90 -8.00 5.97
C THR A 79 -10.76 -7.52 6.84
N VAL A 80 -11.06 -6.92 7.99
CA VAL A 80 -10.09 -6.41 8.95
C VAL A 80 -10.11 -7.25 10.20
N THR A 81 -8.94 -7.70 10.63
CA THR A 81 -8.77 -8.45 11.89
C THR A 81 -7.92 -7.62 12.84
N GLY A 82 -8.30 -7.57 14.10
CA GLY A 82 -7.59 -6.85 15.16
C GLY A 82 -8.07 -5.41 15.38
N GLY A 83 -9.05 -4.93 14.61
CA GLY A 83 -9.59 -3.58 14.79
C GLY A 83 -10.43 -3.11 13.61
N ILE A 84 -10.42 -1.81 13.37
CA ILE A 84 -11.19 -1.13 12.33
C ILE A 84 -10.22 -0.39 11.41
N ALA A 85 -10.50 -0.42 10.11
CA ALA A 85 -9.81 0.40 9.12
C ALA A 85 -10.76 1.38 8.45
N SER A 86 -10.22 2.55 8.07
CA SER A 86 -10.87 3.47 7.16
C SER A 86 -10.33 3.25 5.75
N PHE A 87 -11.22 2.97 4.81
CA PHE A 87 -10.88 2.75 3.40
C PHE A 87 -11.19 3.97 2.57
N CYS A 88 -10.37 4.21 1.56
CA CYS A 88 -10.54 5.24 0.57
C CYS A 88 -10.15 4.69 -0.81
N VAL A 89 -11.02 4.84 -1.78
CA VAL A 89 -10.71 4.51 -3.18
C VAL A 89 -10.43 5.82 -3.91
N LEU A 90 -9.23 5.92 -4.50
CA LEU A 90 -8.75 7.13 -5.15
C LEU A 90 -7.81 6.79 -6.31
N GLN A 91 -7.60 7.75 -7.20
CA GLN A 91 -6.62 7.61 -8.26
C GLN A 91 -5.19 7.54 -7.71
N GLU A 92 -4.32 6.80 -8.37
CA GLU A 92 -2.91 6.66 -8.00
C GLU A 92 -2.20 8.01 -7.78
N LEU A 93 -2.37 8.96 -8.69
CA LEU A 93 -1.77 10.29 -8.55
C LEU A 93 -2.26 11.02 -7.29
N THR A 94 -3.54 10.89 -6.99
CA THR A 94 -4.14 11.48 -5.78
C THR A 94 -3.61 10.82 -4.52
N TYR A 95 -3.44 9.49 -4.55
CA TYR A 95 -2.81 8.75 -3.45
C TYR A 95 -1.36 9.18 -3.23
N GLN A 96 -0.56 9.27 -4.28
CA GLN A 96 0.83 9.72 -4.20
C GLN A 96 0.96 11.14 -3.63
N ASN A 97 0.10 12.05 -4.06
CA ASN A 97 0.03 13.42 -3.54
C ASN A 97 -0.34 13.43 -2.05
N TRP A 98 -1.31 12.59 -1.64
CA TRP A 98 -1.68 12.46 -0.24
C TRP A 98 -0.52 11.92 0.60
N VAL A 99 0.15 10.84 0.18
CA VAL A 99 1.32 10.27 0.89
C VAL A 99 2.45 11.29 1.00
N SER A 100 2.69 12.08 -0.05
CA SER A 100 3.71 13.13 -0.03
C SER A 100 3.36 14.24 0.96
N SER A 101 2.11 14.68 0.99
CA SER A 101 1.62 15.67 1.96
C SER A 101 1.63 15.14 3.40
N TYR A 102 1.38 13.85 3.58
CA TYR A 102 1.41 13.17 4.88
C TYR A 102 2.79 13.23 5.55
N SER A 103 3.85 13.38 4.77
CA SER A 103 5.22 13.52 5.28
C SER A 103 5.63 14.96 5.62
N THR A 104 4.89 15.95 5.15
CA THR A 104 5.27 17.38 5.25
C THR A 104 4.36 18.21 6.17
N VAL A 105 3.13 17.74 6.44
CA VAL A 105 2.16 18.47 7.25
C VAL A 105 2.27 18.05 8.73
N SER A 106 2.31 19.04 9.61
CA SER A 106 2.49 18.84 11.07
C SER A 106 1.35 18.07 11.74
N ASN A 107 0.19 17.96 11.10
CA ASN A 107 -0.95 17.18 11.59
C ASN A 107 -1.85 16.78 10.40
N PRO A 108 -1.54 15.71 9.68
CA PRO A 108 -2.26 15.32 8.46
C PRO A 108 -3.70 14.85 8.72
N GLY A 109 -4.16 14.89 9.96
CA GLY A 109 -5.45 14.30 10.34
C GLY A 109 -5.46 12.78 10.27
N ASN A 110 -6.32 12.14 11.04
CA ASN A 110 -6.46 10.68 11.07
C ASN A 110 -7.42 10.16 9.99
N THR A 111 -7.61 10.92 8.92
CA THR A 111 -8.61 10.58 7.89
C THR A 111 -8.12 10.96 6.49
N PHE A 112 -8.54 10.18 5.50
CA PHE A 112 -8.38 10.58 4.10
C PHE A 112 -9.19 11.84 3.78
N PRO A 113 -8.68 12.72 2.89
CA PRO A 113 -9.46 13.86 2.42
C PRO A 113 -10.75 13.39 1.74
N ALA A 114 -11.89 13.87 2.23
CA ALA A 114 -13.19 13.44 1.71
C ALA A 114 -13.37 13.70 0.20
N SER A 115 -12.78 14.80 -0.29
CA SER A 115 -12.82 15.18 -1.71
C SER A 115 -11.94 14.32 -2.62
N ALA A 116 -11.01 13.54 -2.07
CA ALA A 116 -10.08 12.71 -2.84
C ALA A 116 -10.61 11.29 -3.06
N CYS A 117 -11.53 10.83 -2.21
CA CYS A 117 -12.08 9.48 -2.26
C CYS A 117 -13.36 9.46 -3.11
N ILE A 118 -13.43 8.58 -4.11
CA ILE A 118 -14.71 8.28 -4.78
C ILE A 118 -15.58 7.35 -3.94
N LEU A 119 -14.96 6.54 -3.08
CA LEU A 119 -15.61 5.75 -2.05
C LEU A 119 -14.85 5.92 -0.75
N ARG A 120 -15.56 6.09 0.35
CA ARG A 120 -14.99 6.15 1.69
C ARG A 120 -15.85 5.34 2.64
N GLU A 121 -15.22 4.41 3.34
CA GLU A 121 -15.91 3.53 4.29
C GLU A 121 -15.01 3.22 5.49
N GLN A 122 -15.61 3.12 6.67
CA GLN A 122 -14.94 2.64 7.88
C GLN A 122 -15.62 1.36 8.33
N THR A 123 -14.88 0.25 8.30
CA THR A 123 -15.47 -1.07 8.51
C THR A 123 -14.47 -2.08 9.04
N THR A 124 -15.01 -3.20 9.55
CA THR A 124 -14.26 -4.43 9.80
C THR A 124 -14.45 -5.46 8.70
N GLN A 125 -15.54 -5.35 7.91
CA GLN A 125 -15.82 -6.22 6.78
C GLN A 125 -16.82 -5.54 5.84
N SER A 126 -16.48 -5.48 4.55
CA SER A 126 -17.34 -4.91 3.51
C SER A 126 -16.97 -5.41 2.12
N VAL A 127 -17.84 -5.12 1.15
CA VAL A 127 -17.51 -5.16 -0.27
C VAL A 127 -17.45 -3.71 -0.77
N LEU A 128 -16.25 -3.24 -1.04
CA LEU A 128 -16.02 -1.92 -1.62
C LEU A 128 -16.40 -1.97 -3.10
N SER A 129 -17.51 -1.34 -3.46
CA SER A 129 -17.98 -1.28 -4.85
C SER A 129 -17.95 0.15 -5.35
N PHE A 130 -17.30 0.39 -6.49
CA PHE A 130 -17.16 1.71 -7.06
C PHE A 130 -17.16 1.70 -8.59
N LEU A 131 -17.59 2.80 -9.17
CA LEU A 131 -17.47 3.08 -10.59
C LEU A 131 -16.37 4.11 -10.80
N PRO A 132 -15.25 3.75 -11.44
CA PRO A 132 -14.17 4.69 -11.70
C PRO A 132 -14.63 5.85 -12.60
N THR A 133 -14.22 7.06 -12.28
CA THR A 133 -14.54 8.25 -13.08
C THR A 133 -13.65 8.37 -14.33
N THR A 134 -12.48 7.74 -14.29
CA THR A 134 -11.52 7.68 -15.40
C THR A 134 -10.88 6.30 -15.44
N SER A 135 -10.47 5.84 -16.63
CA SER A 135 -9.66 4.63 -16.74
C SER A 135 -8.23 4.88 -16.25
N GLY A 136 -7.59 3.86 -15.72
CA GLY A 136 -6.21 3.95 -15.24
C GLY A 136 -5.93 3.10 -14.02
N THR A 137 -4.94 3.52 -13.23
CA THR A 137 -4.59 2.90 -11.95
C THR A 137 -5.36 3.58 -10.82
N TRP A 138 -5.98 2.76 -10.01
CA TRP A 138 -6.71 3.16 -8.81
C TRP A 138 -6.12 2.49 -7.59
N ASP A 139 -6.11 3.19 -6.47
CA ASP A 139 -5.63 2.67 -5.19
C ASP A 139 -6.79 2.51 -4.22
N VAL A 140 -6.80 1.38 -3.51
CA VAL A 140 -7.64 1.16 -2.34
C VAL A 140 -6.76 1.31 -1.12
N ALA A 141 -6.81 2.48 -0.51
CA ALA A 141 -6.01 2.79 0.66
C ALA A 141 -6.76 2.41 1.93
N ALA A 142 -6.06 1.75 2.86
CA ALA A 142 -6.53 1.39 4.20
C ALA A 142 -5.74 2.16 5.24
N LEU A 143 -6.41 2.90 6.10
CA LEU A 143 -5.83 3.61 7.24
C LEU A 143 -6.22 2.89 8.52
N ASN A 144 -5.25 2.52 9.35
CA ASN A 144 -5.51 1.92 10.64
C ASN A 144 -6.02 2.99 11.61
N THR A 145 -7.28 2.92 11.97
CA THR A 145 -7.90 3.81 12.97
C THR A 145 -7.99 3.19 14.36
N SER A 146 -7.39 2.01 14.56
CA SER A 146 -7.36 1.30 15.83
C SER A 146 -6.12 1.66 16.64
N LEU A 147 -6.14 1.37 17.94
CA LEU A 147 -5.01 1.60 18.86
C LEU A 147 -3.94 0.49 18.81
N GLN A 148 -4.10 -0.49 17.94
CA GLN A 148 -3.18 -1.63 17.79
C GLN A 148 -3.01 -2.01 16.32
N PRO A 149 -2.00 -2.77 15.96
CA PRO A 149 -1.83 -3.28 14.61
C PRO A 149 -3.05 -4.10 14.17
N ILE A 150 -3.43 -3.95 12.91
CA ILE A 150 -4.52 -4.70 12.27
C ILE A 150 -3.97 -5.52 11.12
N THR A 151 -4.76 -6.47 10.65
CA THR A 151 -4.50 -7.16 9.39
C THR A 151 -5.69 -6.95 8.46
N VAL A 152 -5.41 -6.48 7.26
CA VAL A 152 -6.41 -6.30 6.20
C VAL A 152 -6.26 -7.43 5.19
N LEU A 153 -7.36 -8.12 4.93
CA LEU A 153 -7.48 -9.08 3.84
C LEU A 153 -8.26 -8.41 2.71
N PHE A 154 -7.64 -8.30 1.55
CA PHE A 154 -8.29 -7.96 0.30
C PHE A 154 -8.58 -9.24 -0.46
N SER A 155 -9.78 -9.38 -1.02
CA SER A 155 -10.20 -10.55 -1.79
C SER A 155 -11.06 -10.12 -2.98
N PRO A 156 -11.13 -10.91 -4.05
CA PRO A 156 -12.17 -10.74 -5.06
C PRO A 156 -13.56 -10.75 -4.38
N ALA A 157 -14.48 -9.93 -4.88
CA ALA A 157 -15.85 -9.86 -4.40
C ALA A 157 -16.76 -10.79 -5.20
#